data_007e0658c945a21121c46064f51a2e1f
#
_entry.id   007e0658c945a21121c46064f51a2e1f
#
_cell.length_a   1.000
_cell.length_b   1.000
_cell.length_c   1.000
_cell.angle_alpha   90.00
_cell.angle_beta   90.00
_cell.angle_gamma   90.00
#
_symmetry.space_group_name_H-M   'P 1'
#
loop_
_entity.id
_entity.type
_entity.pdbx_description
1 polymer ?
#
loop_
_entity_poly.entity_id
_entity_poly.type
_entity_poly.pdbx_seq_one_letter_code
_entity_poly.pdbx_strand_id
1 'polypeptide(L)' 'KESAQEKKKAVNEVKGEIGDMAVEIAAKVIEREINEKDHEKLIDEFISNVGEVS' A
#
# COMPACT_ATOMS: atom_id res chain seq x y z
N LYS A 1 -14.38 -3.50 37.92
CA LYS A 1 -15.26 -4.23 37.01
C LYS A 1 -15.59 -3.36 35.80
N GLU A 2 -15.21 -3.81 34.63
CA GLU A 2 -15.37 -3.05 33.40
C GLU A 2 -16.84 -2.97 32.97
N SER A 3 -17.32 -1.79 32.63
CA SER A 3 -18.70 -1.62 32.16
C SER A 3 -18.81 -2.04 30.68
N ALA A 4 -20.03 -2.34 30.23
CA ALA A 4 -20.31 -2.67 28.85
C ALA A 4 -19.92 -1.54 27.89
N GLN A 5 -20.07 -0.28 28.31
CA GLN A 5 -19.71 0.88 27.50
C GLN A 5 -18.19 1.02 27.37
N GLU A 6 -17.44 0.79 28.44
CA GLU A 6 -15.98 0.82 28.42
C GLU A 6 -15.41 -0.27 27.53
N LYS A 7 -15.97 -1.46 27.61
CA LYS A 7 -15.59 -2.57 26.74
C LYS A 7 -15.85 -2.27 25.26
N LYS A 8 -17.00 -1.72 24.96
CA LYS A 8 -17.37 -1.33 23.60
C LYS A 8 -16.44 -0.25 23.05
N LYS A 9 -16.10 0.72 23.87
CA LYS A 9 -15.16 1.80 23.50
C LYS A 9 -13.78 1.22 23.18
N ALA A 10 -13.27 0.33 24.03
CA ALA A 10 -11.98 -0.32 23.82
C ALA A 10 -11.95 -1.13 22.52
N VAL A 11 -13.02 -1.88 22.25
CA VAL A 11 -13.15 -2.66 21.00
C VAL A 11 -13.16 -1.74 19.79
N ASN A 12 -13.88 -0.62 19.86
CA ASN A 12 -13.94 0.34 18.75
C ASN A 12 -12.59 1.00 18.49
N GLU A 13 -11.82 1.31 19.54
CA GLU A 13 -10.46 1.86 19.41
C GLU A 13 -9.55 0.86 18.71
N VAL A 14 -9.59 -0.40 19.10
CA VAL A 14 -8.79 -1.46 18.47
C VAL A 14 -9.17 -1.62 16.99
N LYS A 15 -10.47 -1.60 16.68
CA LYS A 15 -10.93 -1.67 15.28
C LYS A 15 -10.39 -0.51 14.45
N GLY A 16 -10.37 0.70 15.03
CA GLY A 16 -9.81 1.88 14.38
C GLY A 16 -8.32 1.72 14.09
N GLU A 17 -7.55 1.22 15.06
CA GLU A 17 -6.12 0.98 14.90
C GLU A 17 -5.84 -0.07 13.82
N ILE A 18 -6.60 -1.16 13.80
CA ILE A 18 -6.48 -2.20 12.78
C ILE A 18 -6.81 -1.64 11.40
N GLY A 19 -7.85 -0.82 11.30
CA GLY A 19 -8.21 -0.15 10.05
C GLY A 19 -7.10 0.74 9.53
N ASP A 20 -6.48 1.53 10.40
CA ASP A 20 -5.37 2.40 10.03
C ASP A 20 -4.17 1.59 9.54
N MET A 21 -3.83 0.50 10.21
CA MET A 21 -2.76 -0.40 9.79
C MET A 21 -3.06 -1.03 8.43
N ALA A 22 -4.28 -1.45 8.20
CA ALA A 22 -4.71 -2.04 6.93
C ALA A 22 -4.55 -1.03 5.78
N VAL A 23 -4.93 0.23 6.01
CA VAL A 23 -4.77 1.30 5.02
C VAL A 23 -3.29 1.56 4.74
N GLU A 24 -2.44 1.59 5.77
CA GLU A 24 -1.00 1.78 5.59
C GLU A 24 -0.38 0.66 4.75
N ILE A 25 -0.75 -0.58 5.02
CA ILE A 25 -0.26 -1.74 4.27
C ILE A 25 -0.73 -1.66 2.81
N ALA A 26 -2.00 -1.37 2.59
CA ALA A 26 -2.56 -1.22 1.26
C ALA A 26 -1.87 -0.11 0.47
N ALA A 27 -1.61 1.03 1.11
CA ALA A 27 -0.91 2.15 0.49
C ALA A 27 0.50 1.76 0.04
N LYS A 28 1.21 1.01 0.87
CA LYS A 28 2.57 0.54 0.54
C LYS A 28 2.56 -0.46 -0.61
N VAL A 29 1.57 -1.36 -0.65
CA VAL A 29 1.43 -2.32 -1.74
C VAL A 29 1.16 -1.60 -3.07
N ILE A 30 0.27 -0.61 -3.06
CA ILE A 30 -0.03 0.20 -4.25
C ILE A 30 1.20 0.98 -4.72
N GLU A 31 1.91 1.61 -3.78
CA GLU A 31 3.12 2.36 -4.08
C GLU A 31 4.18 1.48 -4.75
N ARG A 32 4.39 0.29 -4.21
CA ARG A 32 5.32 -0.69 -4.77
C ARG A 32 4.92 -1.11 -6.18
N GLU A 33 3.64 -1.38 -6.39
CA GLU A 33 3.13 -1.80 -7.69
C GLU A 33 3.29 -0.70 -8.75
N ILE A 34 3.02 0.56 -8.39
CA ILE A 34 3.22 1.70 -9.27
C ILE A 34 4.71 1.84 -9.65
N ASN A 35 5.60 1.71 -8.67
CA ASN A 35 7.04 1.79 -8.90
C ASN A 35 7.54 0.67 -9.81
N GLU A 36 7.02 -0.53 -9.66
CA GLU A 36 7.37 -1.66 -10.53
C GLU A 36 6.93 -1.42 -11.98
N LYS A 37 5.73 -0.88 -12.18
CA LYS A 37 5.22 -0.54 -13.51
C LYS A 37 6.04 0.57 -14.17
N ASP A 38 6.41 1.59 -13.42
CA ASP A 38 7.25 2.67 -13.91
C ASP A 38 8.62 2.14 -14.32
N HIS A 39 9.16 1.23 -13.53
CA HIS A 39 10.44 0.60 -13.81
C HIS A 39 10.40 -0.23 -15.10
N GLU A 40 9.36 -1.02 -15.30
CA GLU A 40 9.15 -1.79 -16.53
C GLU A 40 9.08 -0.86 -17.76
N LYS A 41 8.37 0.23 -17.63
CA LYS A 41 8.23 1.22 -18.69
C LYS A 41 9.57 1.82 -19.08
N LEU A 42 10.38 2.17 -18.09
CA LEU A 42 11.74 2.69 -18.31
C LEU A 42 12.63 1.68 -19.03
N ILE A 43 12.56 0.43 -18.64
CA ILE A 43 13.31 -0.65 -19.26
C ILE A 43 12.87 -0.84 -20.71
N ASP A 44 11.58 -0.86 -20.97
CA ASP A 44 11.02 -1.00 -22.30
C ASP A 44 11.44 0.15 -23.22
N GLU A 45 11.41 1.38 -22.73
CA GLU A 45 11.88 2.56 -23.46
C GLU A 45 13.36 2.47 -23.77
N PHE A 46 14.16 2.03 -22.81
CA PHE A 46 15.59 1.85 -23.00
C PHE A 46 15.91 0.81 -24.10
N ILE A 47 15.24 -0.34 -24.03
CA ILE A 47 15.41 -1.42 -25.01
C ILE A 47 14.99 -0.94 -26.41
N SER A 48 13.88 -0.20 -26.48
CA SER A 48 13.38 0.35 -27.74
C SER A 48 14.39 1.31 -28.36
N ASN A 49 14.99 2.20 -27.57
CA ASN A 49 16.00 3.13 -28.03
C ASN A 49 17.27 2.43 -28.53
N VAL A 50 17.71 1.39 -27.83
CA VAL A 50 18.87 0.58 -28.23
C VAL A 50 18.57 -0.12 -29.55
N GLY A 51 17.37 -0.65 -29.73
CA GLY A 51 16.93 -1.29 -30.97
C GLY A 51 16.93 -0.34 -32.16
N GLU A 52 16.54 0.91 -31.96
CA GLU A 52 16.52 1.92 -33.04
C GLU A 52 17.91 2.37 -33.46
N VAL A 53 18.87 2.38 -32.56
CA VAL A 53 20.25 2.78 -32.85
C VAL A 53 21.00 1.71 -33.62
N SER A 54 20.66 0.46 -33.37
CA SER A 54 21.30 -0.66 -34.05
C SER A 54 20.70 -0.90 -35.43
#